data_354d353869a970c14149b42d0c054e2e
#
_entry.id   354d353869a970c14149b42d0c054e2e
#
_cell.length_a   1.000
_cell.length_b   1.000
_cell.length_c   1.000
_cell.angle_alpha   90.00
_cell.angle_beta   90.00
_cell.angle_gamma   90.00
#
_symmetry.space_group_name_H-M   'P 1'
#
loop_
_entity.id
_entity.type
_entity.pdbx_description
1 polymer ?
#
loop_
_entity_poly.entity_id
_entity_poly.type
_entity_poly.pdbx_seq_one_letter_code
_entity_poly.pdbx_strand_id
1 'polypeptide(L)'
;THHTGFKECIFDKDAGFFLNGRQLKLNGACHHHDHGALGSAFDVNALKRQFTKMQEMGINSVRCSHNPPPQAWLDLADEMGLLIIDEAFDMWERPKTNFDYGDYFNDWHQKDTISWVRKDRNHPSLLMWSIGNEIYDTHVGKGLQITKDLYQIVSRHDPEKNALITIASNYM
;
A
#
# COMPACT_ATOMS: atom_id res chain seq x y z
N THR A 1 10.83 6.06 22.09
CA THR A 1 9.68 5.18 22.30
C THR A 1 9.28 4.66 20.93
N HIS A 2 9.18 3.34 20.77
CA HIS A 2 8.67 2.73 19.55
C HIS A 2 7.25 2.23 19.84
N HIS A 3 6.31 2.54 18.95
CA HIS A 3 4.99 1.95 18.96
C HIS A 3 5.04 0.65 18.18
N THR A 4 4.46 -0.41 18.73
CA THR A 4 4.37 -1.72 18.06
C THR A 4 3.03 -2.36 18.41
N GLY A 5 2.56 -3.23 17.55
CA GLY A 5 1.34 -3.99 17.77
C GLY A 5 1.46 -5.39 17.19
N PHE A 6 0.62 -6.28 17.67
CA PHE A 6 0.51 -7.64 17.17
C PHE A 6 -0.87 -7.83 16.56
N LYS A 7 -0.91 -8.50 15.42
CA LYS A 7 -2.15 -8.89 14.78
C LYS A 7 -2.00 -10.27 14.15
N GLU A 8 -3.11 -10.97 14.08
CA GLU A 8 -3.24 -12.18 13.28
C GLU A 8 -4.20 -11.90 12.12
N CYS A 9 -3.74 -12.13 10.90
CA CYS A 9 -4.52 -11.98 9.68
C CYS A 9 -4.65 -13.34 8.99
N ILE A 10 -5.88 -13.81 8.80
CA ILE A 10 -6.17 -15.06 8.10
C ILE A 10 -7.06 -14.73 6.90
N PHE A 11 -6.61 -15.15 5.71
CA PHE A 11 -7.40 -15.06 4.48
C PHE A 11 -7.83 -16.47 4.09
N ASP A 12 -9.09 -16.77 4.30
CA ASP A 12 -9.68 -18.05 3.94
C ASP A 12 -10.49 -17.90 2.65
N LYS A 13 -10.30 -18.83 1.71
CA LYS A 13 -10.94 -18.75 0.38
C LYS A 13 -12.46 -18.91 0.42
N ASP A 14 -12.99 -19.57 1.42
CA ASP A 14 -14.42 -19.85 1.55
C ASP A 14 -15.08 -18.95 2.63
N ALA A 15 -14.37 -18.67 3.72
CA ALA A 15 -14.88 -17.90 4.86
C ALA A 15 -14.47 -16.43 4.85
N GLY A 16 -13.51 -16.01 4.00
CA GLY A 16 -13.08 -14.63 3.86
C GLY A 16 -11.98 -14.22 4.83
N PHE A 17 -11.99 -12.97 5.24
CA PHE A 17 -10.92 -12.39 6.05
C PHE A 17 -11.24 -12.42 7.55
N PHE A 18 -10.25 -12.80 8.34
CA PHE A 18 -10.30 -12.75 9.81
C PHE A 18 -9.16 -11.90 10.35
N LEU A 19 -9.49 -11.03 11.30
CA LEU A 19 -8.55 -10.24 12.08
C LEU A 19 -8.67 -10.63 13.55
N ASN A 20 -7.56 -11.11 14.13
CA ASN A 20 -7.53 -11.53 15.54
C ASN A 20 -8.65 -12.52 15.91
N GLY A 21 -8.87 -13.51 15.06
CA GLY A 21 -9.88 -14.55 15.23
C GLY A 21 -11.33 -14.12 14.96
N ARG A 22 -11.58 -12.88 14.54
CA ARG A 22 -12.92 -12.38 14.20
C ARG A 22 -13.04 -12.16 12.70
N GLN A 23 -14.10 -12.69 12.10
CA GLN A 23 -14.41 -12.42 10.70
C GLN A 23 -14.68 -10.93 10.50
N LEU A 24 -14.03 -10.33 9.52
CA LEU A 24 -14.14 -8.92 9.23
C LEU A 24 -14.36 -8.70 7.73
N LYS A 25 -15.38 -7.95 7.37
CA LYS A 25 -15.54 -7.45 6.01
C LYS A 25 -14.68 -6.19 5.83
N LEU A 26 -13.81 -6.20 4.82
CA LEU A 26 -13.03 -5.03 4.46
C LEU A 26 -13.92 -4.05 3.69
N ASN A 27 -14.23 -2.92 4.31
CA ASN A 27 -14.89 -1.78 3.68
C ASN A 27 -13.80 -0.76 3.38
N GLY A 28 -13.29 -0.78 2.15
CA GLY A 28 -12.12 -0.02 1.78
C GLY A 28 -12.43 1.20 0.92
N ALA A 29 -11.53 2.18 1.00
CA ALA A 29 -11.46 3.31 0.09
C ALA A 29 -10.03 3.57 -0.38
N CYS A 30 -9.89 4.15 -1.57
CA CYS A 30 -8.62 4.72 -2.02
C CYS A 30 -8.42 6.10 -1.41
N HIS A 31 -7.20 6.38 -0.97
CA HIS A 31 -6.81 7.70 -0.49
C HIS A 31 -5.63 8.20 -1.32
N HIS A 32 -5.90 9.24 -2.11
CA HIS A 32 -4.88 9.92 -2.89
C HIS A 32 -4.16 10.95 -2.03
N HIS A 33 -2.93 11.29 -2.42
CA HIS A 33 -2.13 12.31 -1.74
C HIS A 33 -2.67 13.71 -2.08
N ASP A 34 -3.87 14.00 -1.61
CA ASP A 34 -4.59 15.24 -1.87
C ASP A 34 -5.25 15.77 -0.60
N HIS A 35 -4.83 16.94 -0.17
CA HIS A 35 -5.38 17.67 0.96
C HIS A 35 -6.11 18.94 0.51
N GLY A 36 -6.73 18.92 -0.67
CA GLY A 36 -7.50 20.03 -1.23
C GLY A 36 -6.61 21.24 -1.51
N ALA A 37 -6.84 22.35 -0.85
CA ALA A 37 -6.05 23.58 -1.05
C ALA A 37 -4.55 23.44 -0.76
N LEU A 38 -4.15 22.41 -0.01
CA LEU A 38 -2.74 22.11 0.27
C LEU A 38 -2.07 21.27 -0.82
N GLY A 39 -2.85 20.77 -1.78
CA GLY A 39 -2.37 19.83 -2.79
C GLY A 39 -1.82 18.56 -2.14
N SER A 40 -0.64 18.11 -2.56
CA SER A 40 0.03 16.94 -2.00
C SER A 40 0.90 17.24 -0.77
N ALA A 41 0.92 18.47 -0.27
CA ALA A 41 1.66 18.83 0.94
C ALA A 41 1.03 18.12 2.15
N PHE A 42 1.83 17.27 2.80
CA PHE A 42 1.33 16.45 3.91
C PHE A 42 1.08 17.30 5.17
N ASP A 43 -0.13 17.18 5.71
CA ASP A 43 -0.53 17.72 7.01
C ASP A 43 -1.28 16.66 7.81
N VAL A 44 -0.77 16.34 9.00
CA VAL A 44 -1.32 15.28 9.85
C VAL A 44 -2.74 15.57 10.34
N ASN A 45 -3.08 16.85 10.58
CA ASN A 45 -4.43 17.20 11.03
C ASN A 45 -5.44 17.12 9.89
N ALA A 46 -5.04 17.51 8.68
CA ALA A 46 -5.85 17.31 7.49
C ALA A 46 -6.12 15.82 7.26
N LEU A 47 -5.09 14.99 7.37
CA LEU A 47 -5.22 13.53 7.25
C LEU A 47 -6.12 12.96 8.36
N LYS A 48 -5.94 13.37 9.61
CA LYS A 48 -6.77 12.92 10.73
C LYS A 48 -8.25 13.22 10.50
N ARG A 49 -8.54 14.40 9.98
CA ARG A 49 -9.91 14.77 9.58
C ARG A 49 -10.43 13.85 8.47
N GLN A 50 -9.63 13.55 7.44
CA GLN A 50 -10.03 12.64 6.35
C GLN A 50 -10.30 11.23 6.89
N PHE A 51 -9.40 10.66 7.68
CA PHE A 51 -9.59 9.34 8.28
C PHE A 51 -10.81 9.27 9.20
N THR A 52 -11.04 10.31 10.01
CA THR A 52 -12.25 10.40 10.83
C THR A 52 -13.51 10.34 9.96
N LYS A 53 -13.56 11.09 8.86
CA LYS A 53 -14.70 11.05 7.94
C LYS A 53 -14.88 9.69 7.26
N MET A 54 -13.79 9.02 6.90
CA MET A 54 -13.84 7.66 6.37
C MET A 54 -14.43 6.69 7.41
N GLN A 55 -13.99 6.76 8.66
CA GLN A 55 -14.52 5.90 9.73
C GLN A 55 -16.00 6.19 10.03
N GLU A 56 -16.43 7.45 10.02
CA GLU A 56 -17.86 7.82 10.12
C GLU A 56 -18.71 7.19 9.01
N MET A 57 -18.13 6.95 7.83
CA MET A 57 -18.75 6.25 6.70
C MET A 57 -18.67 4.72 6.81
N GLY A 58 -18.06 4.18 7.86
CA GLY A 58 -17.88 2.74 8.06
C GLY A 58 -16.68 2.15 7.31
N ILE A 59 -15.75 2.97 6.82
CA ILE A 59 -14.51 2.51 6.20
C ILE A 59 -13.56 2.04 7.29
N ASN A 60 -13.00 0.85 7.13
CA ASN A 60 -12.04 0.23 8.04
C ASN A 60 -10.71 -0.11 7.37
N SER A 61 -10.61 0.11 6.06
CA SER A 61 -9.37 -0.14 5.31
C SER A 61 -9.14 0.95 4.26
N VAL A 62 -7.87 1.28 4.04
CA VAL A 62 -7.48 2.35 3.10
C VAL A 62 -6.35 1.86 2.20
N ARG A 63 -6.47 2.12 0.91
CA ARG A 63 -5.41 1.89 -0.06
C ARG A 63 -4.69 3.21 -0.33
N CYS A 64 -3.37 3.20 -0.17
CA CYS A 64 -2.51 4.35 -0.48
C CYS A 64 -2.37 4.49 -2.00
N SER A 65 -3.13 5.37 -2.60
CA SER A 65 -3.18 5.53 -4.06
C SER A 65 -2.25 6.65 -4.51
N HIS A 66 -1.27 6.42 -5.33
CA HIS A 66 -0.70 5.16 -5.80
C HIS A 66 0.80 5.21 -5.51
N ASN A 67 1.16 5.65 -4.32
CA ASN A 67 2.54 5.93 -3.90
C ASN A 67 2.73 5.61 -2.41
N PRO A 68 3.94 5.25 -1.98
CA PRO A 68 4.24 5.05 -0.57
C PRO A 68 3.90 6.29 0.25
N PRO A 69 3.14 6.15 1.35
CA PRO A 69 2.78 7.27 2.20
C PRO A 69 3.98 7.73 3.04
N PRO A 70 3.97 8.96 3.58
CA PRO A 70 4.92 9.36 4.60
C PRO A 70 4.70 8.56 5.90
N GLN A 71 5.74 8.38 6.70
CA GLN A 71 5.66 7.58 7.94
C GLN A 71 4.53 8.05 8.87
N ALA A 72 4.37 9.36 9.06
CA ALA A 72 3.32 9.90 9.93
C ALA A 72 1.88 9.56 9.46
N TRP A 73 1.70 9.19 8.19
CA TRP A 73 0.44 8.70 7.66
C TRP A 73 0.13 7.29 8.22
N LEU A 74 1.13 6.41 8.25
CA LEU A 74 0.99 5.06 8.81
C LEU A 74 0.91 5.08 10.33
N ASP A 75 1.69 5.95 11.00
CA ASP A 75 1.58 6.17 12.45
C ASP A 75 0.14 6.53 12.85
N LEU A 76 -0.50 7.41 12.07
CA LEU A 76 -1.89 7.79 12.31
C LEU A 76 -2.87 6.65 12.00
N ALA A 77 -2.61 5.85 10.98
CA ALA A 77 -3.43 4.67 10.68
C ALA A 77 -3.35 3.62 11.80
N ASP A 78 -2.14 3.42 12.37
CA ASP A 78 -1.94 2.58 13.56
C ASP A 78 -2.75 3.10 14.75
N GLU A 79 -2.68 4.41 15.03
CA GLU A 79 -3.41 5.05 16.14
C GLU A 79 -4.93 4.93 15.97
N MET A 80 -5.43 5.10 14.75
CA MET A 80 -6.87 5.10 14.47
C MET A 80 -7.43 3.71 14.16
N GLY A 81 -6.60 2.66 14.07
CA GLY A 81 -7.04 1.29 13.83
C GLY A 81 -7.56 1.04 12.40
N LEU A 82 -7.01 1.70 11.41
CA LEU A 82 -7.29 1.45 9.99
C LEU A 82 -6.36 0.37 9.44
N LEU A 83 -6.87 -0.50 8.59
CA LEU A 83 -6.06 -1.48 7.85
C LEU A 83 -5.59 -0.87 6.54
N ILE A 84 -4.32 -1.10 6.17
CA ILE A 84 -3.67 -0.42 5.07
C ILE A 84 -3.23 -1.38 3.97
N ILE A 85 -3.60 -1.06 2.74
CA ILE A 85 -2.94 -1.57 1.55
C ILE A 85 -1.94 -0.50 1.14
N ASP A 86 -0.67 -0.76 1.42
CA ASP A 86 0.42 0.14 1.12
C ASP A 86 0.92 -0.11 -0.31
N GLU A 87 0.96 0.93 -1.13
CA GLU A 87 1.15 0.79 -2.57
C GLU A 87 2.32 1.58 -3.10
N ALA A 88 3.08 0.93 -3.97
CA ALA A 88 4.01 1.44 -4.95
C ALA A 88 3.99 0.45 -6.13
N PHE A 89 3.92 0.87 -7.29
CA PHE A 89 4.12 2.11 -8.02
C PHE A 89 2.85 2.42 -8.84
N ASP A 90 2.62 3.68 -9.24
CA ASP A 90 1.54 3.99 -10.17
C ASP A 90 1.85 3.53 -11.61
N MET A 91 3.12 3.44 -11.98
CA MET A 91 3.58 2.89 -13.27
C MET A 91 4.92 2.16 -13.09
N TRP A 92 5.24 1.27 -14.04
CA TRP A 92 6.55 0.64 -14.13
C TRP A 92 7.37 1.25 -15.29
N GLU A 93 7.90 0.43 -16.22
CA GLU A 93 8.69 0.92 -17.35
C GLU A 93 7.87 1.75 -18.35
N ARG A 94 6.58 1.42 -18.54
CA ARG A 94 5.71 2.16 -19.44
C ARG A 94 5.06 3.33 -18.72
N PRO A 95 5.40 4.56 -19.09
CA PRO A 95 4.83 5.74 -18.49
C PRO A 95 3.32 5.86 -18.79
N LYS A 96 2.56 6.45 -17.87
CA LYS A 96 1.17 6.85 -18.06
C LYS A 96 1.06 8.31 -18.47
N THR A 97 2.02 9.12 -18.07
CA THR A 97 2.06 10.55 -18.34
C THR A 97 3.49 10.97 -18.72
N ASN A 98 3.63 12.20 -19.23
CA ASN A 98 4.95 12.76 -19.47
C ASN A 98 5.67 13.02 -18.12
N PHE A 99 6.96 12.69 -18.04
CA PHE A 99 7.82 12.94 -16.88
C PHE A 99 7.35 12.24 -15.58
N ASP A 100 6.81 11.06 -15.70
CA ASP A 100 6.43 10.26 -14.55
C ASP A 100 7.56 9.32 -14.08
N TYR A 101 7.27 8.49 -13.08
CA TYR A 101 8.26 7.58 -12.52
C TYR A 101 8.77 6.52 -13.50
N GLY A 102 8.06 6.27 -14.60
CA GLY A 102 8.50 5.36 -15.67
C GLY A 102 9.88 5.69 -16.20
N ASP A 103 10.24 6.99 -16.26
CA ASP A 103 11.57 7.46 -16.68
C ASP A 103 12.71 7.00 -15.73
N TYR A 104 12.37 6.72 -14.47
CA TYR A 104 13.32 6.36 -13.40
C TYR A 104 13.21 4.90 -12.98
N PHE A 105 12.16 4.20 -13.38
CA PHE A 105 11.81 2.87 -12.87
C PHE A 105 12.98 1.88 -12.97
N ASN A 106 13.63 1.79 -14.14
CA ASN A 106 14.72 0.83 -14.37
C ASN A 106 15.91 1.03 -13.42
N ASP A 107 16.23 2.26 -13.08
CA ASP A 107 17.40 2.61 -12.27
C ASP A 107 17.10 2.56 -10.76
N TRP A 108 15.85 2.80 -10.36
CA TRP A 108 15.49 3.09 -8.99
C TRP A 108 14.54 2.10 -8.33
N HIS A 109 13.68 1.38 -9.06
CA HIS A 109 12.63 0.56 -8.47
C HIS A 109 13.11 -0.42 -7.39
N GLN A 110 14.30 -1.02 -7.54
CA GLN A 110 14.83 -1.93 -6.54
C GLN A 110 15.19 -1.21 -5.24
N LYS A 111 15.87 -0.07 -5.34
CA LYS A 111 16.28 0.72 -4.17
C LYS A 111 15.06 1.29 -3.45
N ASP A 112 14.11 1.79 -4.23
CA ASP A 112 12.90 2.40 -3.70
C ASP A 112 11.98 1.35 -3.06
N THR A 113 11.84 0.16 -3.68
CA THR A 113 11.10 -0.95 -3.06
C THR A 113 11.74 -1.40 -1.75
N ILE A 114 13.07 -1.52 -1.69
CA ILE A 114 13.79 -1.88 -0.46
C ILE A 114 13.55 -0.83 0.63
N SER A 115 13.69 0.44 0.27
CA SER A 115 13.50 1.56 1.20
C SER A 115 12.08 1.60 1.74
N TRP A 116 11.09 1.51 0.85
CA TRP A 116 9.68 1.47 1.17
C TRP A 116 9.32 0.34 2.14
N VAL A 117 9.64 -0.90 1.79
CA VAL A 117 9.31 -2.06 2.63
C VAL A 117 9.98 -1.97 4.00
N ARG A 118 11.26 -1.57 4.05
CA ARG A 118 11.98 -1.42 5.33
C ARG A 118 11.40 -0.32 6.22
N LYS A 119 10.89 0.74 5.63
CA LYS A 119 10.23 1.84 6.34
C LYS A 119 8.94 1.36 6.98
N ASP A 120 8.11 0.60 6.23
CA ASP A 120 6.69 0.43 6.56
C ASP A 120 6.32 -0.93 7.16
N ARG A 121 7.16 -1.96 7.01
CA ARG A 121 6.87 -3.36 7.41
C ARG A 121 6.51 -3.58 8.89
N ASN A 122 6.87 -2.65 9.77
CA ASN A 122 6.62 -2.80 11.20
C ASN A 122 5.32 -2.12 11.68
N HIS A 123 4.56 -1.50 10.78
CA HIS A 123 3.28 -0.88 11.13
C HIS A 123 2.19 -1.95 11.32
N PRO A 124 1.54 -2.01 12.49
CA PRO A 124 0.45 -2.96 12.73
C PRO A 124 -0.77 -2.72 11.84
N SER A 125 -0.97 -1.52 11.31
CA SER A 125 -2.01 -1.21 10.31
C SER A 125 -1.80 -1.88 8.97
N LEU A 126 -0.55 -2.19 8.59
CA LEU A 126 -0.21 -2.75 7.28
C LEU A 126 -0.89 -4.10 7.06
N LEU A 127 -1.74 -4.22 6.04
CA LEU A 127 -2.47 -5.43 5.69
C LEU A 127 -1.89 -6.11 4.45
N MET A 128 -1.58 -5.33 3.41
CA MET A 128 -1.07 -5.81 2.14
C MET A 128 -0.07 -4.83 1.54
N TRP A 129 0.87 -5.38 0.79
CA TRP A 129 1.73 -4.67 -0.14
C TRP A 129 1.12 -4.70 -1.54
N SER A 130 0.91 -3.57 -2.17
CA SER A 130 0.51 -3.49 -3.57
C SER A 130 1.68 -3.00 -4.41
N ILE A 131 2.17 -3.84 -5.32
CA ILE A 131 3.38 -3.57 -6.10
C ILE A 131 3.13 -2.84 -7.42
N GLY A 132 1.91 -2.38 -7.65
CA GLY A 132 1.60 -1.59 -8.83
C GLY A 132 0.12 -1.28 -8.99
N ASN A 133 -0.17 -0.14 -9.61
CA ASN A 133 -1.51 0.28 -9.96
C ASN A 133 -1.69 0.30 -11.48
N GLU A 134 -2.68 -0.46 -12.00
CA GLU A 134 -3.08 -0.42 -13.41
C GLU A 134 -1.89 -0.48 -14.40
N ILE A 135 -0.97 -1.37 -14.12
CA ILE A 135 0.33 -1.43 -14.80
C ILE A 135 0.18 -1.90 -16.24
N TYR A 136 0.59 -1.08 -17.19
CA TYR A 136 0.56 -1.42 -18.63
C TYR A 136 1.52 -2.55 -19.02
N ASP A 137 2.54 -2.78 -18.21
CA ASP A 137 3.56 -3.80 -18.50
C ASP A 137 3.07 -5.22 -18.20
N THR A 138 2.01 -5.40 -17.40
CA THR A 138 1.58 -6.73 -16.92
C THR A 138 1.18 -7.70 -18.03
N HIS A 139 0.74 -7.20 -19.18
CA HIS A 139 0.33 -8.01 -20.33
C HIS A 139 1.39 -8.11 -21.44
N VAL A 140 2.59 -7.58 -21.21
CA VAL A 140 3.73 -7.70 -22.14
C VAL A 140 4.85 -8.52 -21.51
N GLY A 141 5.72 -9.11 -22.34
CA GLY A 141 6.69 -10.13 -21.93
C GLY A 141 7.57 -9.80 -20.72
N LYS A 142 7.90 -8.53 -20.49
CA LYS A 142 8.72 -8.10 -19.35
C LYS A 142 7.92 -8.01 -18.04
N GLY A 143 6.63 -7.76 -18.09
CA GLY A 143 5.82 -7.50 -16.90
C GLY A 143 5.82 -8.66 -15.91
N LEU A 144 5.81 -9.90 -16.39
CA LEU A 144 5.92 -11.07 -15.52
C LEU A 144 7.26 -11.12 -14.77
N GLN A 145 8.35 -10.72 -15.44
CA GLN A 145 9.67 -10.68 -14.78
C GLN A 145 9.72 -9.58 -13.72
N ILE A 146 9.25 -8.38 -14.04
CA ILE A 146 9.17 -7.26 -13.09
C ILE A 146 8.31 -7.64 -11.88
N THR A 147 7.16 -8.28 -12.11
CA THR A 147 6.29 -8.78 -11.02
C THR A 147 7.06 -9.73 -10.09
N LYS A 148 7.80 -10.70 -10.66
CA LYS A 148 8.61 -11.65 -9.89
C LYS A 148 9.71 -10.95 -9.10
N ASP A 149 10.38 -9.99 -9.72
CA ASP A 149 11.49 -9.26 -9.10
C ASP A 149 10.98 -8.41 -7.92
N LEU A 150 9.92 -7.65 -8.11
CA LEU A 150 9.29 -6.87 -7.04
C LEU A 150 8.77 -7.76 -5.92
N TYR A 151 8.09 -8.88 -6.25
CA TYR A 151 7.62 -9.85 -5.27
C TYR A 151 8.80 -10.40 -4.43
N GLN A 152 9.92 -10.75 -5.07
CA GLN A 152 11.10 -11.27 -4.38
C GLN A 152 11.73 -10.20 -3.47
N ILE A 153 11.80 -8.95 -3.92
CA ILE A 153 12.34 -7.86 -3.11
C ILE A 153 11.48 -7.64 -1.87
N VAL A 154 10.16 -7.51 -2.04
CA VAL A 154 9.22 -7.35 -0.91
C VAL A 154 9.35 -8.53 0.05
N SER A 155 9.26 -9.76 -0.44
CA SER A 155 9.33 -10.97 0.39
C SER A 155 10.65 -11.11 1.16
N ARG A 156 11.76 -10.64 0.58
CA ARG A 156 13.07 -10.66 1.24
C ARG A 156 13.17 -9.62 2.34
N HIS A 157 12.53 -8.47 2.18
CA HIS A 157 12.63 -7.35 3.10
C HIS A 157 11.47 -7.26 4.10
N ASP A 158 10.42 -8.10 3.91
CA ASP A 158 9.39 -8.41 4.91
C ASP A 158 9.45 -9.92 5.25
N PRO A 159 10.51 -10.38 5.93
CA PRO A 159 10.77 -11.81 6.17
C PRO A 159 9.73 -12.47 7.07
N GLU A 160 9.11 -11.70 7.95
CA GLU A 160 8.03 -12.17 8.83
C GLU A 160 6.71 -12.39 8.06
N LYS A 161 6.66 -11.98 6.78
CA LYS A 161 5.46 -12.03 5.94
C LYS A 161 4.25 -11.39 6.62
N ASN A 162 4.49 -10.23 7.22
CA ASN A 162 3.47 -9.48 7.96
C ASN A 162 2.29 -9.06 7.08
N ALA A 163 2.51 -8.98 5.76
CA ALA A 163 1.49 -8.57 4.80
C ALA A 163 1.54 -9.43 3.53
N LEU A 164 0.38 -9.63 2.92
CA LEU A 164 0.27 -10.24 1.59
C LEU A 164 0.77 -9.28 0.52
N ILE A 165 1.18 -9.84 -0.62
CA ILE A 165 1.61 -9.05 -1.78
C ILE A 165 0.52 -9.17 -2.87
N THR A 166 0.10 -8.04 -3.39
CA THR A 166 -0.90 -7.93 -4.45
C THR A 166 -0.48 -6.93 -5.53
N ILE A 167 -1.24 -6.85 -6.58
CA ILE A 167 -1.14 -5.84 -7.64
C ILE A 167 -2.55 -5.43 -8.06
N ALA A 168 -2.79 -4.14 -8.22
CA ALA A 168 -4.03 -3.65 -8.79
C ALA A 168 -3.91 -3.65 -10.33
N SER A 169 -4.66 -4.53 -10.99
CA SER A 169 -4.64 -4.68 -12.44
C SER A 169 -6.05 -4.55 -13.03
N ASN A 170 -6.16 -3.84 -14.14
CA ASN A 170 -7.37 -3.79 -14.99
C ASN A 170 -7.26 -4.75 -16.18
N TYR A 171 -6.15 -5.43 -16.33
CA TYR A 171 -5.92 -6.40 -17.41
C TYR A 171 -6.03 -7.81 -16.82
N MET A 172 -7.11 -8.49 -17.13
CA MET A 172 -7.31 -9.91 -16.86
C MET A 172 -7.38 -10.70 -18.16
#